data_43a815a21a723ccb6a311e28ea206e3a
#
_entry.id   43a815a21a723ccb6a311e28ea206e3a
#
_cell.length_a   1.000
_cell.length_b   1.000
_cell.length_c   1.000
_cell.angle_alpha   90.00
_cell.angle_beta   90.00
_cell.angle_gamma   90.00
#
_symmetry.space_group_name_H-M   'P 1'
#
loop_
_entity.id
_entity.type
_entity.pdbx_description
1 polymer ?
#
loop_
_entity_poly.entity_id
_entity_poly.type
_entity_poly.pdbx_seq_one_letter_code
_entity_poly.pdbx_strand_id
1 'polypeptide(L)'
;MLSGVLIGLAYQPWKLGFLVYVGFIPIILVWMQNDPIKNFKHGYLFGFVYNLISNYWIGYNSGAEFYVVLLSLLFAAGYLAIFWGACGFIIGALNKKKPIYYLPFLIVTLEWIRSFGPLGFDW
;
A
#
# COMPACT_ATOMS: atom_id res chain seq x y z
N MET A 1 -2.67 -2.26 -10.20
CA MET A 1 -4.04 -1.98 -9.70
C MET A 1 -4.71 -3.23 -9.14
N LEU A 2 -4.72 -4.38 -9.83
CA LEU A 2 -5.38 -5.61 -9.34
C LEU A 2 -4.98 -6.00 -7.91
N SER A 3 -3.69 -6.03 -7.60
CA SER A 3 -3.20 -6.32 -6.24
C SER A 3 -3.75 -5.34 -5.19
N GLY A 4 -3.82 -4.04 -5.51
CA GLY A 4 -4.36 -3.04 -4.58
C GLY A 4 -5.82 -3.30 -4.24
N VAL A 5 -6.61 -3.68 -5.22
CA VAL A 5 -8.02 -4.06 -5.01
C VAL A 5 -8.13 -5.34 -4.19
N LEU A 6 -7.37 -6.38 -4.54
CA LEU A 6 -7.42 -7.67 -3.83
C LEU A 6 -7.01 -7.51 -2.36
N ILE A 7 -5.92 -6.80 -2.09
CA ILE A 7 -5.45 -6.57 -0.71
C ILE A 7 -6.41 -5.63 0.04
N GLY A 8 -6.93 -4.58 -0.61
CA GLY A 8 -7.91 -3.68 0.00
C GLY A 8 -9.19 -4.41 0.41
N LEU A 9 -9.70 -5.31 -0.42
CA LEU A 9 -10.88 -6.13 -0.13
C LEU A 9 -10.63 -7.23 0.91
N ALA A 10 -9.37 -7.58 1.17
CA ALA A 10 -9.02 -8.53 2.22
C ALA A 10 -9.27 -7.98 3.63
N TYR A 11 -9.32 -6.64 3.75
CA TYR A 11 -9.62 -5.96 5.02
C TYR A 11 -11.12 -5.97 5.34
N GLN A 12 -11.42 -5.78 6.62
CA GLN A 12 -12.80 -5.64 7.11
C GLN A 12 -13.55 -4.54 6.32
N PRO A 13 -14.86 -4.67 6.07
CA PRO A 13 -15.79 -5.66 6.63
C PRO A 13 -16.01 -6.90 5.75
N TRP A 14 -15.30 -7.05 4.62
CA TRP A 14 -15.64 -7.99 3.55
C TRP A 14 -15.37 -9.46 3.88
N LYS A 15 -14.70 -9.77 5.00
CA LYS A 15 -14.33 -11.14 5.41
C LYS A 15 -13.59 -11.96 4.33
N LEU A 16 -12.89 -11.28 3.41
CA LEU A 16 -12.16 -11.86 2.30
C LEU A 16 -10.65 -11.98 2.61
N GLY A 17 -10.28 -12.18 3.88
CA GLY A 17 -8.89 -12.23 4.34
C GLY A 17 -8.01 -13.22 3.57
N PHE A 18 -8.58 -14.28 2.98
CA PHE A 18 -7.84 -15.22 2.14
C PHE A 18 -7.23 -14.57 0.89
N LEU A 19 -7.75 -13.43 0.43
CA LEU A 19 -7.21 -12.68 -0.70
C LEU A 19 -5.80 -12.15 -0.45
N VAL A 20 -5.36 -12.01 0.80
CA VAL A 20 -3.99 -11.61 1.14
C VAL A 20 -2.98 -12.59 0.55
N TYR A 21 -3.25 -13.89 0.58
CA TYR A 21 -2.34 -14.92 0.10
C TYR A 21 -2.06 -14.83 -1.40
N VAL A 22 -3.02 -14.35 -2.19
CA VAL A 22 -2.90 -14.24 -3.65
C VAL A 22 -2.75 -12.80 -4.13
N GLY A 23 -3.16 -11.85 -3.30
CA GLY A 23 -3.25 -10.43 -3.67
C GLY A 23 -1.89 -9.78 -3.97
N PHE A 24 -0.81 -10.25 -3.36
CA PHE A 24 0.54 -9.76 -3.64
C PHE A 24 1.15 -10.31 -4.92
N ILE A 25 0.64 -11.43 -5.46
CA ILE A 25 1.24 -12.09 -6.62
C ILE A 25 1.36 -11.13 -7.82
N PRO A 26 0.30 -10.42 -8.27
CA PRO A 26 0.41 -9.57 -9.45
C PRO A 26 1.43 -8.44 -9.30
N ILE A 27 1.53 -7.81 -8.12
CA ILE A 27 2.48 -6.71 -7.92
C ILE A 27 3.92 -7.23 -7.87
N ILE A 28 4.16 -8.38 -7.26
CA ILE A 28 5.49 -9.01 -7.22
C ILE A 28 5.96 -9.33 -8.63
N LEU A 29 5.10 -9.90 -9.48
CA LEU A 29 5.42 -10.19 -10.88
C LEU A 29 5.79 -8.92 -11.66
N VAL A 30 5.07 -7.82 -11.42
CA VAL A 30 5.37 -6.51 -12.03
C VAL A 30 6.74 -6.01 -11.57
N TRP A 31 7.05 -6.09 -10.27
CA TRP A 31 8.33 -5.65 -9.72
C TRP A 31 9.52 -6.46 -10.20
N MET A 32 9.31 -7.73 -10.56
CA MET A 32 10.36 -8.58 -11.14
C MET A 32 10.75 -8.15 -12.57
N GLN A 33 9.87 -7.47 -13.29
CA GLN A 33 10.04 -7.19 -14.72
C GLN A 33 10.49 -5.75 -15.01
N ASN A 34 10.29 -4.83 -14.08
CA ASN A 34 10.47 -3.40 -14.32
C ASN A 34 11.68 -2.80 -13.58
N ASP A 35 12.07 -1.61 -14.01
CA ASP A 35 13.14 -0.82 -13.42
C ASP A 35 12.71 -0.14 -12.11
N PRO A 36 13.64 0.31 -11.24
CA PRO A 36 13.30 0.90 -9.95
C PRO A 36 12.28 2.02 -10.02
N ILE A 37 12.40 2.92 -11.01
CA ILE A 37 11.48 4.07 -11.17
C ILE A 37 10.07 3.59 -11.57
N LYS A 38 9.98 2.62 -12.46
CA LYS A 38 8.69 2.02 -12.83
C LYS A 38 8.08 1.26 -11.66
N ASN A 39 8.90 0.54 -10.92
CA ASN A 39 8.48 -0.18 -9.73
C ASN A 39 7.96 0.75 -8.64
N PHE A 40 8.59 1.93 -8.46
CA PHE A 40 8.06 2.97 -7.58
C PHE A 40 6.65 3.38 -8.00
N LYS A 41 6.44 3.70 -9.29
CA LYS A 41 5.11 4.11 -9.79
C LYS A 41 4.05 3.02 -9.59
N HIS A 42 4.40 1.77 -9.89
CA HIS A 42 3.48 0.63 -9.69
C HIS A 42 3.21 0.36 -8.21
N GLY A 43 4.21 0.46 -7.35
CA GLY A 43 4.06 0.35 -5.90
C GLY A 43 3.22 1.47 -5.31
N TYR A 44 3.46 2.72 -5.75
CA TYR A 44 2.65 3.86 -5.36
C TYR A 44 1.18 3.68 -5.74
N LEU A 45 0.91 3.31 -7.00
CA LEU A 45 -0.45 3.07 -7.47
C LEU A 45 -1.12 1.90 -6.73
N PHE A 46 -0.38 0.83 -6.46
CA PHE A 46 -0.85 -0.28 -5.63
C PHE A 46 -1.23 0.20 -4.24
N GLY A 47 -0.32 0.90 -3.56
CA GLY A 47 -0.52 1.41 -2.21
C GLY A 47 -1.66 2.42 -2.13
N PHE A 48 -1.81 3.28 -3.13
CA PHE A 48 -2.90 4.25 -3.18
C PHE A 48 -4.27 3.57 -3.26
N VAL A 49 -4.44 2.64 -4.20
CA VAL A 49 -5.69 1.88 -4.35
C VAL A 49 -5.98 1.04 -3.10
N TYR A 50 -4.98 0.36 -2.58
CA TYR A 50 -5.09 -0.42 -1.36
C TYR A 50 -5.56 0.45 -0.18
N ASN A 51 -4.90 1.58 0.06
CA ASN A 51 -5.22 2.45 1.18
C ASN A 51 -6.58 3.15 1.02
N LEU A 52 -7.01 3.48 -0.19
CA LEU A 52 -8.35 4.00 -0.41
C LEU A 52 -9.43 3.00 -0.01
N ILE A 53 -9.22 1.73 -0.37
CA ILE A 53 -10.21 0.68 -0.07
C ILE A 53 -10.17 0.30 1.41
N SER A 54 -8.99 0.13 2.01
CA SER A 54 -8.87 -0.28 3.42
C SER A 54 -9.28 0.82 4.40
N ASN A 55 -9.05 2.09 4.04
CA ASN A 55 -9.38 3.25 4.89
C ASN A 55 -10.70 3.93 4.52
N TYR A 56 -11.57 3.27 3.75
CA TYR A 56 -12.86 3.83 3.33
C TYR A 56 -13.71 4.34 4.50
N TRP A 57 -13.56 3.74 5.68
CA TRP A 57 -14.27 4.12 6.91
C TRP A 57 -13.98 5.55 7.37
N ILE A 58 -12.83 6.13 7.01
CA ILE A 58 -12.52 7.56 7.25
C ILE A 58 -13.57 8.44 6.56
N GLY A 59 -14.06 8.00 5.38
CA GLY A 59 -15.12 8.70 4.64
C GLY A 59 -16.49 8.75 5.33
N TYR A 60 -16.70 7.94 6.37
CA TYR A 60 -17.94 7.91 7.15
C TYR A 60 -17.87 8.77 8.43
N ASN A 61 -16.83 9.59 8.58
CA ASN A 61 -16.73 10.47 9.74
C ASN A 61 -17.78 11.58 9.67
N SER A 62 -18.79 11.52 10.55
CA SER A 62 -19.91 12.46 10.60
C SER A 62 -19.59 13.79 11.29
N GLY A 63 -18.39 13.93 11.83
CA GLY A 63 -17.97 15.12 12.59
C GLY A 63 -17.40 16.28 11.75
N ALA A 64 -17.25 16.12 10.44
CA ALA A 64 -16.68 17.13 9.56
C ALA A 64 -17.43 17.20 8.21
N GLU A 65 -17.24 18.31 7.49
CA GLU A 65 -17.83 18.47 6.16
C GLU A 65 -17.28 17.44 5.17
N PHE A 66 -18.13 16.95 4.27
CA PHE A 66 -17.81 15.91 3.30
C PHE A 66 -16.51 16.18 2.52
N TYR A 67 -16.29 17.42 2.09
CA TYR A 67 -15.06 17.78 1.34
C TYR A 67 -13.79 17.64 2.17
N VAL A 68 -13.85 17.99 3.45
CA VAL A 68 -12.72 17.87 4.38
C VAL A 68 -12.37 16.41 4.60
N VAL A 69 -13.39 15.58 4.80
CA VAL A 69 -13.23 14.13 4.99
C VAL A 69 -12.65 13.46 3.74
N LEU A 70 -13.18 13.81 2.55
CA LEU A 70 -12.68 13.27 1.28
C LEU A 70 -11.22 13.66 1.03
N LEU A 71 -10.87 14.95 1.24
CA LEU A 71 -9.49 15.39 1.12
C LEU A 71 -8.57 14.68 2.10
N SER A 72 -8.98 14.53 3.35
CA SER A 72 -8.21 13.82 4.36
C SER A 72 -7.93 12.37 3.95
N LEU A 73 -8.93 11.66 3.42
CA LEU A 73 -8.78 10.30 2.92
C LEU A 73 -7.79 10.23 1.74
N LEU A 74 -7.91 11.15 0.78
CA LEU A 74 -7.02 11.20 -0.38
C LEU A 74 -5.57 11.51 0.03
N PHE A 75 -5.36 12.46 0.93
CA PHE A 75 -4.04 12.80 1.45
C PHE A 75 -3.43 11.64 2.25
N ALA A 76 -4.21 11.01 3.12
CA ALA A 76 -3.77 9.85 3.88
C ALA A 76 -3.38 8.69 2.96
N ALA A 77 -4.23 8.34 1.99
CA ALA A 77 -3.94 7.29 1.03
C ALA A 77 -2.69 7.62 0.18
N GLY A 78 -2.55 8.88 -0.27
CA GLY A 78 -1.38 9.34 -1.02
C GLY A 78 -0.09 9.28 -0.22
N TYR A 79 -0.12 9.70 1.03
CA TYR A 79 1.01 9.63 1.95
C TYR A 79 1.44 8.18 2.20
N LEU A 80 0.50 7.31 2.56
CA LEU A 80 0.76 5.90 2.83
C LEU A 80 1.23 5.14 1.57
N ALA A 81 0.80 5.56 0.39
CA ALA A 81 1.23 4.98 -0.88
C ALA A 81 2.72 5.21 -1.18
N ILE A 82 3.33 6.27 -0.63
CA ILE A 82 4.77 6.56 -0.81
C ILE A 82 5.62 5.39 -0.29
N PHE A 83 5.24 4.81 0.84
CA PHE A 83 5.97 3.68 1.43
C PHE A 83 5.93 2.43 0.53
N TRP A 84 4.79 2.16 -0.11
CA TRP A 84 4.67 1.08 -1.09
C TRP A 84 5.46 1.38 -2.38
N GLY A 85 5.50 2.64 -2.79
CA GLY A 85 6.38 3.08 -3.88
C GLY A 85 7.85 2.84 -3.54
N ALA A 86 8.28 3.24 -2.34
CA ALA A 86 9.64 3.02 -1.85
C ALA A 86 10.00 1.53 -1.80
N CYS A 87 9.06 0.67 -1.35
CA CYS A 87 9.22 -0.78 -1.38
C CYS A 87 9.52 -1.29 -2.80
N GLY A 88 8.70 -0.88 -3.77
CA GLY A 88 8.90 -1.24 -5.18
C GLY A 88 10.24 -0.74 -5.74
N PHE A 89 10.62 0.49 -5.42
CA PHE A 89 11.91 1.06 -5.82
C PHE A 89 13.10 0.25 -5.28
N ILE A 90 13.09 -0.07 -3.99
CA ILE A 90 14.16 -0.85 -3.35
C ILE A 90 14.26 -2.24 -3.97
N ILE A 91 13.14 -2.92 -4.21
CA ILE A 91 13.11 -4.23 -4.87
C ILE A 91 13.72 -4.13 -6.28
N GLY A 92 13.39 -3.08 -7.02
CA GLY A 92 13.95 -2.85 -8.36
C GLY A 92 15.46 -2.53 -8.35
N ALA A 93 15.94 -1.86 -7.30
CA ALA A 93 17.34 -1.49 -7.13
C ALA A 93 18.21 -2.66 -6.63
N LEU A 94 17.63 -3.55 -5.84
CA LEU A 94 18.32 -4.74 -5.32
C LEU A 94 18.35 -5.86 -6.38
N ASN A 95 17.78 -7.00 -6.05
CA ASN A 95 17.77 -8.16 -6.93
C ASN A 95 16.34 -8.50 -7.39
N LYS A 96 16.01 -8.11 -8.62
CA LYS A 96 14.69 -8.33 -9.24
C LYS A 96 14.26 -9.81 -9.31
N LYS A 97 15.21 -10.74 -9.27
CA LYS A 97 14.92 -12.17 -9.42
C LYS A 97 14.37 -12.84 -8.15
N LYS A 98 14.55 -12.21 -6.99
CA LYS A 98 14.16 -12.79 -5.70
C LYS A 98 13.44 -11.81 -4.77
N PRO A 99 12.45 -11.05 -5.23
CA PRO A 99 11.77 -10.04 -4.41
C PRO A 99 11.05 -10.66 -3.20
N ILE A 100 10.60 -11.90 -3.30
CA ILE A 100 9.86 -12.58 -2.26
C ILE A 100 10.67 -12.74 -0.95
N TYR A 101 12.00 -12.82 -1.05
CA TYR A 101 12.86 -12.92 0.13
C TYR A 101 13.04 -11.59 0.85
N TYR A 102 13.01 -10.48 0.12
CA TYR A 102 13.21 -9.13 0.69
C TYR A 102 11.90 -8.49 1.14
N LEU A 103 10.79 -8.85 0.51
CA LEU A 103 9.49 -8.22 0.71
C LEU A 103 9.03 -8.22 2.18
N PRO A 104 9.07 -9.31 2.94
CA PRO A 104 8.67 -9.31 4.34
C PRO A 104 9.50 -8.33 5.20
N PHE A 105 10.82 -8.34 5.00
CA PHE A 105 11.71 -7.43 5.73
C PHE A 105 11.47 -5.97 5.37
N LEU A 106 11.26 -5.67 4.09
CA LEU A 106 10.95 -4.32 3.63
C LEU A 106 9.63 -3.82 4.19
N ILE A 107 8.58 -4.66 4.18
CA ILE A 107 7.28 -4.28 4.75
C ILE A 107 7.44 -3.95 6.23
N VAL A 108 8.04 -4.83 7.02
CA VAL A 108 8.24 -4.61 8.46
C VAL A 108 9.07 -3.35 8.71
N THR A 109 10.17 -3.15 7.96
CA THR A 109 11.02 -1.97 8.13
C THR A 109 10.29 -0.68 7.78
N LEU A 110 9.52 -0.66 6.70
CA LEU A 110 8.77 0.53 6.27
C LEU A 110 7.60 0.82 7.23
N GLU A 111 6.91 -0.20 7.72
CA GLU A 111 5.89 -0.06 8.75
C GLU A 111 6.49 0.51 10.05
N TRP A 112 7.65 0.00 10.47
CA TRP A 112 8.36 0.51 11.64
C TRP A 112 8.80 1.97 11.45
N ILE A 113 9.36 2.34 10.31
CA ILE A 113 9.71 3.74 10.00
C ILE A 113 8.46 4.63 10.03
N ARG A 114 7.34 4.13 9.50
CA ARG A 114 6.07 4.86 9.46
C ARG A 114 5.47 5.11 10.83
N SER A 115 5.77 4.27 11.82
CA SER A 115 5.26 4.45 13.18
C SER A 115 5.87 5.66 13.90
N PHE A 116 6.98 6.20 13.40
CA PHE A 116 7.61 7.38 13.97
C PHE A 116 7.07 8.68 13.38
N GLY A 117 6.93 9.68 14.25
CA GLY A 117 6.60 11.05 13.85
C GLY A 117 5.12 11.41 14.01
N PRO A 118 4.79 12.69 13.73
CA PRO A 118 3.44 13.23 13.96
C PRO A 118 2.36 12.65 13.04
N LEU A 119 2.77 11.98 11.97
CA LEU A 119 1.90 11.25 11.05
C LEU A 119 2.04 9.73 11.23
N GLY A 120 2.65 9.30 12.34
CA GLY A 120 2.73 7.90 12.71
C GLY A 120 1.33 7.33 12.91
N PHE A 121 1.01 6.30 12.14
CA PHE A 121 -0.29 5.64 12.18
C PHE A 121 -0.02 4.17 12.53
N ASP A 122 -0.26 3.82 13.79
CA ASP A 122 -0.17 2.44 14.25
C ASP A 122 -1.50 1.73 14.00
N TRP A 123 -1.42 0.58 13.36
CA TRP A 123 -2.58 -0.30 13.14
C TRP A 123 -2.69 -1.30 14.26
#